data_f70fd475b691b344bd8d9ef2d129cc9b
#
_entry.id   f70fd475b691b344bd8d9ef2d129cc9b
#
_cell.length_a   1.000
_cell.length_b   1.000
_cell.length_c   1.000
_cell.angle_alpha   90.00
_cell.angle_beta   90.00
_cell.angle_gamma   90.00
#
_symmetry.space_group_name_H-M   'P 1'
#
loop_
_entity.id
_entity.type
_entity.pdbx_description
1 polymer ?
#
loop_
_entity_poly.entity_id
_entity_poly.type
_entity_poly.pdbx_seq_one_letter_code
_entity_poly.pdbx_strand_id
1 'polypeptide(L)'
;MSRPAAGSIHDAKRLRLQAAGPGSGAIPTNVAFARGLPPEERARLGAILRKPTRTLSGVAVVAVMTAPARCPHGRCAYCPGGLEQRSPQSYTGEEPSALRAHQFGWDARAITAHRLETLEALGHPTSKVEVIVQGGTFPSRPWAHQEEVYRGIFDGLNGSRSASLGEAQARNETAARRLVGLTVETRPDWCDGRILPDLLAAGVTRVEIGVECLRDDVLERVGRAHGAAEVFRASREARDRGLKLGYHLMLGLPGMDPARDLEDFERIVSDPALSPDMLKLYPTLVLPDTALHAEFVEGRYTPYDTETAVRLLARMKARIPPWIRIQRIQRDIPARLIAAGVRHGNLRQMAIAEMARSGERCRCLRCREVGRRPVAPGAAFVPVERRYPASGGLEIFLSEEEPGSEAVAGFLRLRFPSPETVGGLAAPVIRELKVLGPEVAIGLRPTGATSAGQHRGLGGRLLARAAAIAAEAGHRRLFVTSAVGTRPYYRRFGFFPEGPYLVASLPRDGRLPMRPA
;
A
#
# COMPACT_ATOMS: atom_id res chain seq x y z
N MET A 1 -29.65 36.95 -0.95
CA MET A 1 -29.50 36.21 0.32
C MET A 1 -28.39 35.17 0.13
N SER A 2 -27.20 35.40 0.71
CA SER A 2 -26.08 34.46 0.68
C SER A 2 -26.44 33.23 1.52
N ARG A 3 -26.51 32.07 0.88
CA ARG A 3 -26.67 30.77 1.58
C ARG A 3 -25.49 30.58 2.56
N PRO A 4 -25.74 30.13 3.81
CA PRO A 4 -24.67 29.86 4.76
C PRO A 4 -23.70 28.84 4.16
N ALA A 5 -22.39 29.07 4.33
CA ALA A 5 -21.36 28.15 3.88
C ALA A 5 -21.51 26.82 4.65
N ALA A 6 -21.68 25.71 3.93
CA ALA A 6 -21.78 24.40 4.55
C ALA A 6 -20.42 24.00 5.15
N GLY A 7 -20.35 23.76 6.45
CA GLY A 7 -19.13 23.34 7.16
C GLY A 7 -18.74 21.88 6.90
N SER A 8 -19.67 21.04 6.46
CA SER A 8 -19.46 19.63 6.16
C SER A 8 -20.29 19.17 4.95
N ILE A 9 -19.90 18.02 4.36
CA ILE A 9 -20.69 17.39 3.29
C ILE A 9 -22.10 17.00 3.79
N HIS A 10 -22.24 16.70 5.05
CA HIS A 10 -23.52 16.36 5.67
C HIS A 10 -24.44 17.57 5.72
N ASP A 11 -23.92 18.73 6.12
CA ASP A 11 -24.65 20.00 6.11
C ASP A 11 -25.05 20.41 4.70
N ALA A 12 -24.15 20.28 3.72
CA ALA A 12 -24.45 20.57 2.32
C ALA A 12 -25.60 19.69 1.77
N LYS A 13 -25.62 18.41 2.10
CA LYS A 13 -26.72 17.49 1.73
C LYS A 13 -28.04 17.88 2.40
N ARG A 14 -28.00 18.17 3.69
CA ARG A 14 -29.19 18.57 4.46
C ARG A 14 -29.81 19.86 3.93
N LEU A 15 -28.99 20.86 3.66
CA LEU A 15 -29.45 22.13 3.07
C LEU A 15 -30.10 21.91 1.70
N ARG A 16 -29.56 21.03 0.87
CA ARG A 16 -30.13 20.73 -0.45
C ARG A 16 -31.46 19.95 -0.34
N LEU A 17 -31.55 18.99 0.59
CA LEU A 17 -32.80 18.27 0.85
C LEU A 17 -33.88 19.19 1.40
N GLN A 18 -33.54 20.12 2.30
CA GLN A 18 -34.47 21.14 2.79
C GLN A 18 -34.97 22.06 1.68
N ALA A 19 -34.08 22.43 0.73
CA ALA A 19 -34.46 23.26 -0.40
C ALA A 19 -35.33 22.52 -1.45
N ALA A 20 -35.31 21.18 -1.49
CA ALA A 20 -36.13 20.37 -2.38
C ALA A 20 -37.55 20.09 -1.86
N GLY A 21 -37.85 20.46 -0.61
CA GLY A 21 -39.17 20.34 0.01
C GLY A 21 -39.45 19.00 0.69
N PRO A 22 -40.59 18.91 1.41
CA PRO A 22 -41.00 17.70 2.13
C PRO A 22 -41.31 16.58 1.14
N GLY A 23 -40.74 15.40 1.38
CA GLY A 23 -40.88 14.21 0.49
C GLY A 23 -39.65 13.87 -0.35
N SER A 24 -38.55 14.61 -0.26
CA SER A 24 -37.34 14.44 -1.08
C SER A 24 -36.45 13.27 -0.66
N GLY A 25 -37.00 12.11 -0.32
CA GLY A 25 -36.29 10.83 -0.26
C GLY A 25 -35.11 10.69 0.71
N ALA A 26 -34.41 9.56 0.66
CA ALA A 26 -33.24 9.25 1.49
C ALA A 26 -32.03 10.15 1.19
N ILE A 27 -31.21 10.44 2.22
CA ILE A 27 -29.95 11.19 2.07
C ILE A 27 -29.05 10.48 1.05
N PRO A 28 -28.70 11.13 -0.08
CA PRO A 28 -27.92 10.50 -1.14
C PRO A 28 -26.50 10.15 -0.64
N THR A 29 -25.87 9.14 -1.26
CA THR A 29 -24.44 8.87 -1.03
C THR A 29 -23.61 10.10 -1.40
N ASN A 30 -22.37 10.20 -0.89
CA ASN A 30 -21.49 11.33 -1.23
C ASN A 30 -21.21 11.41 -2.74
N VAL A 31 -21.15 10.27 -3.41
CA VAL A 31 -20.91 10.19 -4.86
C VAL A 31 -22.15 10.62 -5.63
N ALA A 32 -23.33 10.11 -5.28
CA ALA A 32 -24.58 10.51 -5.91
C ALA A 32 -24.84 12.02 -5.73
N PHE A 33 -24.57 12.54 -4.52
CA PHE A 33 -24.64 13.96 -4.25
C PHE A 33 -23.68 14.76 -5.12
N ALA A 34 -22.39 14.38 -5.18
CA ALA A 34 -21.39 15.09 -5.98
C ALA A 34 -21.69 15.05 -7.50
N ARG A 35 -22.19 13.92 -8.01
CA ARG A 35 -22.60 13.78 -9.42
C ARG A 35 -23.81 14.66 -9.77
N GLY A 36 -24.74 14.84 -8.85
CA GLY A 36 -25.91 15.69 -9.01
C GLY A 36 -25.66 17.18 -8.84
N LEU A 37 -24.41 17.61 -8.55
CA LEU A 37 -24.05 19.02 -8.44
C LEU A 37 -23.65 19.62 -9.80
N PRO A 38 -24.07 20.85 -10.12
CA PRO A 38 -23.51 21.63 -11.23
C PRO A 38 -21.99 21.78 -11.06
N PRO A 39 -21.21 21.90 -12.17
CA PRO A 39 -19.74 22.01 -12.12
C PRO A 39 -19.23 23.11 -11.16
N GLU A 40 -19.85 24.28 -11.19
CA GLU A 40 -19.49 25.42 -10.33
C GLU A 40 -19.73 25.15 -8.83
N GLU A 41 -20.87 24.54 -8.49
CA GLU A 41 -21.16 24.13 -7.12
C GLU A 41 -20.21 23.02 -6.64
N ARG A 42 -19.88 22.07 -7.51
CA ARG A 42 -18.92 21.01 -7.22
C ARG A 42 -17.52 21.57 -6.93
N ALA A 43 -17.07 22.55 -7.72
CA ALA A 43 -15.81 23.25 -7.49
C ALA A 43 -15.80 23.96 -6.14
N ARG A 44 -16.88 24.70 -5.81
CA ARG A 44 -17.04 25.42 -4.55
C ARG A 44 -17.07 24.48 -3.33
N LEU A 45 -17.73 23.32 -3.45
CA LEU A 45 -17.84 22.33 -2.39
C LEU A 45 -16.68 21.35 -2.37
N GLY A 46 -15.71 21.47 -3.26
CA GLY A 46 -14.60 20.54 -3.46
C GLY A 46 -13.81 20.26 -2.16
N ALA A 47 -13.63 21.26 -1.31
CA ALA A 47 -12.93 21.10 -0.03
C ALA A 47 -13.65 20.16 0.95
N ILE A 48 -14.98 20.13 0.96
CA ILE A 48 -15.78 19.27 1.86
C ILE A 48 -16.17 17.92 1.21
N LEU A 49 -16.20 17.84 -0.12
CA LEU A 49 -16.41 16.60 -0.86
C LEU A 49 -15.18 15.69 -0.78
N ARG A 50 -14.01 16.29 -0.89
CA ARG A 50 -12.73 15.59 -0.90
C ARG A 50 -12.27 15.26 0.51
N LYS A 51 -11.99 13.97 0.79
CA LYS A 51 -11.27 13.55 2.01
C LYS A 51 -9.76 13.58 1.74
N PRO A 52 -9.00 14.61 2.16
CA PRO A 52 -7.59 14.80 1.76
C PRO A 52 -6.72 13.58 2.00
N THR A 53 -6.99 12.83 3.08
CA THR A 53 -6.22 11.64 3.49
C THR A 53 -6.15 10.53 2.44
N ARG A 54 -7.06 10.49 1.46
CA ARG A 54 -7.09 9.44 0.43
C ARG A 54 -6.03 9.59 -0.64
N THR A 55 -5.60 10.83 -0.95
CA THR A 55 -4.60 11.14 -1.99
C THR A 55 -3.43 11.96 -1.45
N LEU A 56 -3.31 12.05 -0.13
CA LEU A 56 -2.31 12.88 0.56
C LEU A 56 -0.87 12.40 0.34
N SER A 57 -0.68 11.13 0.01
CA SER A 57 0.64 10.54 -0.29
C SER A 57 1.01 10.61 -1.78
N GLY A 58 0.30 11.46 -2.55
CA GLY A 58 0.62 11.75 -3.96
C GLY A 58 0.09 10.74 -4.98
N VAL A 59 -0.79 9.83 -4.57
CA VAL A 59 -1.38 8.79 -5.44
C VAL A 59 -2.81 8.47 -5.03
N ALA A 60 -3.64 8.05 -5.98
CA ALA A 60 -4.94 7.42 -5.72
C ALA A 60 -4.76 5.91 -5.53
N VAL A 61 -5.43 5.33 -4.52
CA VAL A 61 -5.36 3.88 -4.25
C VAL A 61 -6.66 3.21 -4.65
N VAL A 62 -6.55 2.16 -5.46
CA VAL A 62 -7.64 1.30 -5.91
C VAL A 62 -7.42 -0.13 -5.42
N ALA A 63 -8.38 -0.68 -4.67
CA ALA A 63 -8.40 -2.09 -4.33
C ALA A 63 -9.30 -2.83 -5.34
N VAL A 64 -8.75 -3.86 -5.96
CA VAL A 64 -9.43 -4.79 -6.85
C VAL A 64 -9.48 -6.14 -6.16
N MET A 65 -10.68 -6.57 -5.78
CA MET A 65 -10.89 -7.87 -5.15
C MET A 65 -11.26 -8.89 -6.21
N THR A 66 -10.63 -10.05 -6.17
CA THR A 66 -10.84 -11.16 -7.12
C THR A 66 -11.95 -12.08 -6.65
N ALA A 67 -12.50 -12.89 -7.56
CA ALA A 67 -13.54 -13.86 -7.25
C ALA A 67 -13.09 -14.85 -6.14
N PRO A 68 -14.02 -15.32 -5.29
CA PRO A 68 -13.73 -16.28 -4.26
C PRO A 68 -13.04 -17.54 -4.79
N ALA A 69 -12.05 -18.02 -4.07
CA ALA A 69 -11.36 -19.27 -4.33
C ALA A 69 -10.85 -19.86 -3.03
N ARG A 70 -10.62 -21.16 -3.03
CA ARG A 70 -9.98 -21.85 -1.89
C ARG A 70 -8.49 -21.50 -1.86
N CYS A 71 -7.96 -21.22 -0.67
CA CYS A 71 -6.53 -21.19 -0.48
C CYS A 71 -5.96 -22.62 -0.54
N PRO A 72 -4.74 -22.81 -1.08
CA PRO A 72 -4.15 -24.14 -1.24
C PRO A 72 -4.02 -24.93 0.07
N HIS A 73 -3.85 -24.25 1.20
CA HIS A 73 -3.68 -24.84 2.52
C HIS A 73 -5.01 -25.06 3.29
N GLY A 74 -6.15 -24.69 2.70
CA GLY A 74 -7.43 -24.74 3.40
C GLY A 74 -7.84 -23.42 4.03
N ARG A 75 -8.36 -23.44 5.26
CA ARG A 75 -8.90 -22.27 5.98
C ARG A 75 -8.23 -22.09 7.33
N CYS A 76 -7.66 -20.92 7.58
CA CYS A 76 -7.12 -20.57 8.90
C CYS A 76 -8.25 -20.42 9.94
N ALA A 77 -7.94 -20.65 11.21
CA ALA A 77 -8.90 -20.62 12.31
C ALA A 77 -9.68 -19.29 12.42
N TYR A 78 -9.05 -18.17 12.08
CA TYR A 78 -9.64 -16.81 12.13
C TYR A 78 -10.22 -16.33 10.80
N CYS A 79 -10.22 -17.15 9.74
CA CYS A 79 -10.59 -16.71 8.39
C CYS A 79 -12.11 -16.72 8.20
N PRO A 80 -12.78 -15.56 7.95
CA PRO A 80 -14.24 -15.48 7.87
C PRO A 80 -14.81 -15.90 6.51
N GLY A 81 -14.04 -15.72 5.42
CA GLY A 81 -14.54 -15.91 4.05
C GLY A 81 -14.37 -17.33 3.51
N GLY A 82 -14.80 -17.51 2.29
CA GLY A 82 -14.72 -18.75 1.53
C GLY A 82 -15.76 -18.81 0.42
N LEU A 83 -15.77 -19.92 -0.33
CA LEU A 83 -16.74 -20.12 -1.42
C LEU A 83 -18.19 -20.12 -0.91
N GLU A 84 -18.43 -20.73 0.24
CA GLU A 84 -19.75 -20.81 0.87
C GLU A 84 -20.30 -19.44 1.26
N GLN A 85 -19.42 -18.55 1.75
CA GLN A 85 -19.74 -17.17 2.10
C GLN A 85 -19.75 -16.25 0.87
N ARG A 86 -19.49 -16.77 -0.33
CA ARG A 86 -19.37 -16.00 -1.58
C ARG A 86 -18.41 -14.80 -1.44
N SER A 87 -17.37 -14.93 -0.63
CA SER A 87 -16.35 -13.93 -0.37
C SER A 87 -14.97 -14.57 -0.43
N PRO A 88 -13.96 -13.89 -0.94
CA PRO A 88 -12.59 -14.40 -0.88
C PRO A 88 -12.19 -14.70 0.56
N GLN A 89 -11.37 -15.73 0.75
CA GLN A 89 -10.79 -15.99 2.06
C GLN A 89 -10.05 -14.76 2.58
N SER A 90 -10.05 -14.56 3.88
CA SER A 90 -9.65 -13.35 4.61
C SER A 90 -10.64 -12.18 4.59
N TYR A 91 -11.75 -12.24 3.87
CA TYR A 91 -12.74 -11.17 3.78
C TYR A 91 -14.13 -11.66 4.15
N THR A 92 -14.92 -10.77 4.79
CA THR A 92 -16.31 -11.08 5.21
C THR A 92 -17.33 -10.93 4.09
N GLY A 93 -16.96 -10.24 3.00
CA GLY A 93 -17.88 -9.84 1.94
C GLY A 93 -18.52 -8.47 2.15
N GLU A 94 -18.39 -7.88 3.34
CA GLU A 94 -18.99 -6.59 3.69
C GLU A 94 -18.00 -5.41 3.72
N GLU A 95 -16.72 -5.66 3.50
CA GLU A 95 -15.75 -4.60 3.31
C GLU A 95 -16.08 -3.76 2.04
N PRO A 96 -15.79 -2.47 2.02
CA PRO A 96 -16.09 -1.62 0.87
C PRO A 96 -15.50 -2.11 -0.47
N SER A 97 -14.38 -2.85 -0.43
CA SER A 97 -13.79 -3.47 -1.62
C SER A 97 -14.56 -4.72 -2.06
N ALA A 98 -15.02 -5.55 -1.12
CA ALA A 98 -15.80 -6.75 -1.38
C ALA A 98 -17.19 -6.39 -1.94
N LEU A 99 -17.90 -5.45 -1.30
CA LEU A 99 -19.20 -4.97 -1.79
C LEU A 99 -19.12 -4.44 -3.23
N ARG A 100 -18.05 -3.69 -3.55
CA ARG A 100 -17.84 -3.22 -4.92
C ARG A 100 -17.58 -4.39 -5.87
N ALA A 101 -16.75 -5.35 -5.49
CA ALA A 101 -16.45 -6.50 -6.33
C ALA A 101 -17.72 -7.34 -6.61
N HIS A 102 -18.55 -7.55 -5.60
CA HIS A 102 -19.86 -8.18 -5.75
C HIS A 102 -20.76 -7.43 -6.76
N GLN A 103 -20.83 -6.10 -6.63
CA GLN A 103 -21.63 -5.23 -7.52
C GLN A 103 -21.24 -5.40 -8.99
N PHE A 104 -19.97 -5.67 -9.28
CA PHE A 104 -19.44 -5.79 -10.64
C PHE A 104 -19.09 -7.23 -11.04
N GLY A 105 -19.62 -8.24 -10.33
CA GLY A 105 -19.37 -9.64 -10.68
C GLY A 105 -17.88 -10.02 -10.73
N TRP A 106 -17.07 -9.37 -9.89
CA TRP A 106 -15.61 -9.58 -9.81
C TRP A 106 -14.83 -9.16 -11.07
N ASP A 107 -15.45 -8.45 -12.01
CA ASP A 107 -14.77 -7.91 -13.19
C ASP A 107 -13.76 -6.82 -12.79
N ALA A 108 -12.48 -7.12 -12.93
CA ALA A 108 -11.38 -6.23 -12.53
C ALA A 108 -11.40 -4.90 -13.30
N ARG A 109 -11.82 -4.90 -14.57
CA ARG A 109 -11.95 -3.68 -15.38
C ARG A 109 -13.04 -2.78 -14.85
N ALA A 110 -14.24 -3.33 -14.63
CA ALA A 110 -15.38 -2.58 -14.13
C ALA A 110 -15.13 -2.03 -12.71
N ILE A 111 -14.54 -2.84 -11.81
CA ILE A 111 -14.15 -2.45 -10.46
C ILE A 111 -13.17 -1.27 -10.50
N THR A 112 -12.15 -1.34 -11.36
CA THR A 112 -11.11 -0.29 -11.49
C THR A 112 -11.72 0.99 -12.04
N ALA A 113 -12.44 0.94 -13.16
CA ALA A 113 -13.07 2.09 -13.79
C ALA A 113 -14.03 2.79 -12.83
N HIS A 114 -14.97 2.05 -12.24
CA HIS A 114 -15.94 2.61 -11.28
C HIS A 114 -15.28 3.28 -10.09
N ARG A 115 -14.20 2.68 -9.56
CA ARG A 115 -13.49 3.27 -8.43
C ARG A 115 -12.81 4.58 -8.77
N LEU A 116 -12.23 4.69 -9.96
CA LEU A 116 -11.61 5.93 -10.45
C LEU A 116 -12.66 7.03 -10.66
N GLU A 117 -13.76 6.72 -11.34
CA GLU A 117 -14.89 7.64 -11.51
C GLU A 117 -15.45 8.13 -10.17
N THR A 118 -15.53 7.23 -9.18
CA THR A 118 -15.95 7.57 -7.81
C THR A 118 -14.99 8.57 -7.15
N LEU A 119 -13.68 8.39 -7.31
CA LEU A 119 -12.68 9.29 -6.76
C LEU A 119 -12.71 10.65 -7.44
N GLU A 120 -12.82 10.66 -8.76
CA GLU A 120 -12.92 11.89 -9.58
C GLU A 120 -14.19 12.69 -9.27
N ALA A 121 -15.33 12.01 -9.13
CA ALA A 121 -16.59 12.65 -8.74
C ALA A 121 -16.47 13.35 -7.36
N LEU A 122 -15.63 12.84 -6.47
CA LEU A 122 -15.35 13.42 -5.15
C LEU A 122 -14.18 14.44 -5.18
N GLY A 123 -13.67 14.81 -6.37
CA GLY A 123 -12.61 15.80 -6.54
C GLY A 123 -11.20 15.29 -6.24
N HIS A 124 -10.98 13.96 -6.20
CA HIS A 124 -9.63 13.41 -6.06
C HIS A 124 -8.93 13.32 -7.42
N PRO A 125 -7.65 13.73 -7.52
CA PRO A 125 -6.87 13.46 -8.73
C PRO A 125 -6.60 11.96 -8.88
N THR A 126 -6.56 11.47 -10.11
CA THR A 126 -6.40 10.05 -10.46
C THR A 126 -5.34 9.83 -11.55
N SER A 127 -4.48 10.81 -11.80
CA SER A 127 -3.43 10.65 -12.82
C SER A 127 -2.35 9.63 -12.42
N LYS A 128 -2.19 9.37 -11.11
CA LYS A 128 -1.23 8.41 -10.53
C LYS A 128 -1.99 7.43 -9.64
N VAL A 129 -2.05 6.18 -10.06
CA VAL A 129 -2.86 5.15 -9.40
C VAL A 129 -1.98 4.01 -8.87
N GLU A 130 -2.09 3.72 -7.58
CA GLU A 130 -1.61 2.45 -7.00
C GLU A 130 -2.78 1.48 -6.93
N VAL A 131 -2.59 0.27 -7.47
CA VAL A 131 -3.59 -0.80 -7.40
C VAL A 131 -3.12 -1.90 -6.47
N ILE A 132 -4.03 -2.43 -5.65
CA ILE A 132 -3.81 -3.62 -4.84
C ILE A 132 -4.81 -4.70 -5.22
N VAL A 133 -4.30 -5.86 -5.62
CA VAL A 133 -5.09 -7.06 -5.88
C VAL A 133 -5.29 -7.80 -4.56
N GLN A 134 -6.54 -8.03 -4.20
CA GLN A 134 -6.98 -8.68 -2.97
C GLN A 134 -7.75 -9.97 -3.29
N GLY A 135 -7.70 -10.96 -2.41
CA GLY A 135 -8.49 -12.18 -2.60
C GLY A 135 -7.81 -13.46 -2.12
N GLY A 136 -7.29 -13.47 -0.91
CA GLY A 136 -6.61 -14.63 -0.31
C GLY A 136 -5.22 -14.84 -0.93
N THR A 137 -4.91 -16.07 -1.38
CA THR A 137 -3.64 -16.39 -2.03
C THR A 137 -3.77 -16.24 -3.54
N PHE A 138 -3.87 -15.01 -4.04
CA PHE A 138 -4.12 -14.76 -5.46
C PHE A 138 -3.11 -15.44 -6.41
N PRO A 139 -1.79 -15.46 -6.14
CA PRO A 139 -0.82 -16.14 -7.02
C PRO A 139 -0.99 -17.66 -7.13
N SER A 140 -1.83 -18.28 -6.31
CA SER A 140 -2.15 -19.71 -6.44
C SER A 140 -3.19 -20.00 -7.54
N ARG A 141 -3.76 -18.98 -8.14
CA ARG A 141 -4.72 -19.12 -9.23
C ARG A 141 -4.00 -19.46 -10.54
N PRO A 142 -4.66 -20.18 -11.47
CA PRO A 142 -4.09 -20.41 -12.81
C PRO A 142 -3.67 -19.09 -13.47
N TRP A 143 -2.54 -19.10 -14.19
CA TRP A 143 -2.00 -17.89 -14.82
C TRP A 143 -3.01 -17.19 -15.73
N ALA A 144 -3.77 -17.94 -16.54
CA ALA A 144 -4.79 -17.35 -17.41
C ALA A 144 -5.79 -16.46 -16.65
N HIS A 145 -6.20 -16.88 -15.43
CA HIS A 145 -7.06 -16.08 -14.58
C HIS A 145 -6.34 -14.85 -14.00
N GLN A 146 -5.07 -15.04 -13.60
CA GLN A 146 -4.27 -13.91 -13.10
C GLN A 146 -4.07 -12.86 -14.20
N GLU A 147 -3.73 -13.28 -15.42
CA GLU A 147 -3.53 -12.42 -16.58
C GLU A 147 -4.81 -11.65 -16.93
N GLU A 148 -5.97 -12.30 -16.90
CA GLU A 148 -7.27 -11.65 -17.09
C GLU A 148 -7.50 -10.52 -16.08
N VAL A 149 -7.21 -10.76 -14.80
CA VAL A 149 -7.34 -9.75 -13.75
C VAL A 149 -6.37 -8.59 -13.98
N TYR A 150 -5.10 -8.87 -14.29
CA TYR A 150 -4.12 -7.80 -14.56
C TYR A 150 -4.48 -7.00 -15.79
N ARG A 151 -4.85 -7.65 -16.89
CA ARG A 151 -5.34 -6.97 -18.11
C ARG A 151 -6.56 -6.12 -17.81
N GLY A 152 -7.54 -6.65 -17.07
CA GLY A 152 -8.73 -5.93 -16.65
C GLY A 152 -8.40 -4.66 -15.84
N ILE A 153 -7.41 -4.71 -14.95
CA ILE A 153 -6.93 -3.54 -14.21
C ILE A 153 -6.40 -2.47 -15.17
N PHE A 154 -5.51 -2.85 -16.10
CA PHE A 154 -4.96 -1.91 -17.08
C PHE A 154 -6.04 -1.36 -18.01
N ASP A 155 -6.97 -2.18 -18.49
CA ASP A 155 -8.09 -1.76 -19.33
C ASP A 155 -9.00 -0.76 -18.60
N GLY A 156 -9.23 -0.96 -17.31
CA GLY A 156 -9.98 -0.02 -16.46
C GLY A 156 -9.27 1.32 -16.29
N LEU A 157 -7.94 1.31 -16.18
CA LEU A 157 -7.11 2.52 -16.14
C LEU A 157 -7.08 3.25 -17.50
N ASN A 158 -6.91 2.49 -18.58
CA ASN A 158 -6.79 3.00 -19.94
C ASN A 158 -8.11 3.50 -20.52
N GLY A 159 -9.25 3.05 -19.96
CA GLY A 159 -10.58 3.35 -20.47
C GLY A 159 -10.96 2.57 -21.74
N SER A 160 -10.16 1.60 -22.18
CA SER A 160 -10.36 0.79 -23.39
C SER A 160 -9.95 -0.67 -23.16
N ARG A 161 -10.50 -1.60 -23.94
CA ARG A 161 -10.10 -3.01 -23.91
C ARG A 161 -8.85 -3.23 -24.76
N SER A 162 -8.02 -4.17 -24.36
CA SER A 162 -6.80 -4.59 -25.05
C SER A 162 -6.87 -6.07 -25.41
N ALA A 163 -6.20 -6.48 -26.49
CA ALA A 163 -6.16 -7.87 -26.94
C ALA A 163 -5.26 -8.74 -26.03
N SER A 164 -4.22 -8.14 -25.43
CA SER A 164 -3.26 -8.82 -24.56
C SER A 164 -2.86 -7.96 -23.37
N LEU A 165 -2.26 -8.58 -22.34
CA LEU A 165 -1.67 -7.90 -21.21
C LEU A 165 -0.55 -6.94 -21.64
N GLY A 166 0.31 -7.38 -22.58
CA GLY A 166 1.40 -6.54 -23.11
C GLY A 166 0.89 -5.27 -23.79
N GLU A 167 -0.18 -5.38 -24.59
CA GLU A 167 -0.83 -4.20 -25.19
C GLU A 167 -1.43 -3.28 -24.12
N ALA A 168 -2.12 -3.83 -23.14
CA ALA A 168 -2.70 -3.07 -22.04
C ALA A 168 -1.63 -2.29 -21.25
N GLN A 169 -0.49 -2.90 -20.98
CA GLN A 169 0.66 -2.27 -20.34
C GLN A 169 1.25 -1.16 -21.23
N ALA A 170 1.50 -1.42 -22.51
CA ALA A 170 2.08 -0.43 -23.43
C ALA A 170 1.20 0.83 -23.50
N ARG A 171 -0.11 0.67 -23.60
CA ARG A 171 -1.06 1.80 -23.57
C ARG A 171 -1.01 2.61 -22.26
N ASN A 172 -0.79 1.92 -21.12
CA ASN A 172 -0.77 2.58 -19.82
C ASN A 172 0.46 3.45 -19.59
N GLU A 173 1.54 3.27 -20.32
CA GLU A 173 2.73 4.12 -20.21
C GLU A 173 2.43 5.60 -20.47
N THR A 174 1.44 5.89 -21.33
CA THR A 174 1.07 7.26 -21.74
C THR A 174 -0.39 7.62 -21.40
N ALA A 175 -1.14 6.73 -20.76
CA ALA A 175 -2.53 6.96 -20.38
C ALA A 175 -2.69 8.16 -19.43
N ALA A 176 -3.89 8.75 -19.42
CA ALA A 176 -4.23 9.83 -18.46
C ALA A 176 -4.21 9.33 -17.01
N ARG A 177 -4.58 8.06 -16.77
CA ARG A 177 -4.57 7.39 -15.47
C ARG A 177 -3.49 6.32 -15.47
N ARG A 178 -2.31 6.63 -14.92
CA ARG A 178 -1.12 5.77 -14.98
C ARG A 178 -0.98 4.90 -13.75
N LEU A 179 -0.70 3.62 -13.97
CA LEU A 179 -0.33 2.70 -12.91
C LEU A 179 1.06 3.04 -12.38
N VAL A 180 1.15 3.55 -11.15
CA VAL A 180 2.43 3.89 -10.50
C VAL A 180 2.83 2.89 -9.40
N GLY A 181 2.04 1.85 -9.20
CA GLY A 181 2.34 0.72 -8.33
C GLY A 181 1.27 -0.34 -8.43
N LEU A 182 1.68 -1.61 -8.58
CA LEU A 182 0.81 -2.78 -8.53
C LEU A 182 1.25 -3.67 -7.38
N THR A 183 0.29 -4.02 -6.52
CA THR A 183 0.52 -4.84 -5.34
C THR A 183 -0.31 -6.10 -5.42
N VAL A 184 0.27 -7.21 -4.98
CA VAL A 184 -0.43 -8.49 -4.81
C VAL A 184 -0.30 -8.94 -3.36
N GLU A 185 -1.41 -9.34 -2.73
CA GLU A 185 -1.42 -10.02 -1.45
C GLU A 185 -1.19 -11.51 -1.67
N THR A 186 -0.30 -12.12 -0.86
CA THR A 186 0.06 -13.53 -0.97
C THR A 186 0.47 -14.13 0.37
N ARG A 187 0.83 -15.41 0.36
CA ARG A 187 1.43 -16.15 1.47
C ARG A 187 2.93 -16.33 1.23
N PRO A 188 3.74 -16.60 2.28
CA PRO A 188 5.17 -16.84 2.11
C PRO A 188 5.50 -18.02 1.19
N ASP A 189 4.74 -19.12 1.27
CA ASP A 189 4.91 -20.33 0.46
C ASP A 189 4.48 -20.16 -1.01
N TRP A 190 3.79 -19.06 -1.34
CA TRP A 190 3.41 -18.62 -2.69
C TRP A 190 4.13 -17.33 -3.11
N CYS A 191 5.37 -17.14 -2.61
CA CYS A 191 6.22 -16.00 -2.93
C CYS A 191 7.67 -16.49 -3.13
N ASP A 192 7.92 -17.17 -4.22
CA ASP A 192 9.20 -17.80 -4.54
C ASP A 192 9.61 -17.63 -6.00
N GLY A 193 10.78 -18.20 -6.37
CA GLY A 193 11.35 -18.11 -7.71
C GLY A 193 10.50 -18.67 -8.84
N ARG A 194 9.47 -19.46 -8.56
CA ARG A 194 8.51 -19.98 -9.56
C ARG A 194 7.42 -18.95 -9.88
N ILE A 195 7.02 -18.17 -8.88
CA ILE A 195 5.87 -17.24 -8.94
C ILE A 195 6.31 -15.81 -9.26
N LEU A 196 7.42 -15.38 -8.68
CA LEU A 196 7.87 -13.98 -8.75
C LEU A 196 8.18 -13.48 -10.18
N PRO A 197 8.72 -14.28 -11.11
CA PRO A 197 8.91 -13.86 -12.49
C PRO A 197 7.62 -13.48 -13.21
N ASP A 198 6.55 -14.25 -13.02
CA ASP A 198 5.25 -13.98 -13.63
C ASP A 198 4.63 -12.70 -13.04
N LEU A 199 4.73 -12.50 -11.72
CA LEU A 199 4.29 -11.27 -11.07
C LEU A 199 5.02 -10.04 -11.62
N LEU A 200 6.33 -10.12 -11.80
CA LEU A 200 7.13 -9.04 -12.39
C LEU A 200 6.74 -8.76 -13.84
N ALA A 201 6.53 -9.79 -14.65
CA ALA A 201 6.06 -9.66 -16.03
C ALA A 201 4.67 -9.01 -16.10
N ALA A 202 3.80 -9.30 -15.14
CA ALA A 202 2.50 -8.63 -15.00
C ALA A 202 2.61 -7.15 -14.57
N GLY A 203 3.80 -6.68 -14.20
CA GLY A 203 4.03 -5.30 -13.75
C GLY A 203 3.84 -5.09 -12.24
N VAL A 204 3.81 -6.18 -11.45
CA VAL A 204 3.78 -6.11 -9.99
C VAL A 204 5.08 -5.48 -9.48
N THR A 205 4.96 -4.53 -8.56
CA THR A 205 6.09 -3.83 -7.95
C THR A 205 6.17 -4.02 -6.44
N ARG A 206 5.15 -4.64 -5.84
CA ARG A 206 5.08 -4.92 -4.40
C ARG A 206 4.35 -6.23 -4.15
N VAL A 207 4.89 -7.03 -3.25
CA VAL A 207 4.18 -8.15 -2.63
C VAL A 207 3.89 -7.84 -1.17
N GLU A 208 2.68 -8.18 -0.72
CA GLU A 208 2.29 -8.10 0.68
C GLU A 208 2.05 -9.52 1.19
N ILE A 209 2.89 -9.94 2.12
CA ILE A 209 2.96 -11.31 2.60
C ILE A 209 2.22 -11.41 3.94
N GLY A 210 1.28 -12.35 4.02
CA GLY A 210 0.62 -12.73 5.26
C GLY A 210 1.56 -13.54 6.15
N VAL A 211 2.43 -12.86 6.89
CA VAL A 211 3.37 -13.45 7.88
C VAL A 211 2.61 -13.89 9.12
N GLU A 212 1.70 -13.07 9.59
CA GLU A 212 0.88 -13.15 10.79
C GLU A 212 1.70 -13.05 12.08
N CYS A 213 2.63 -13.99 12.36
CA CYS A 213 3.64 -13.96 13.42
C CYS A 213 4.89 -14.75 12.99
N LEU A 214 5.91 -14.84 13.85
CA LEU A 214 7.14 -15.63 13.63
C LEU A 214 7.23 -16.89 14.52
N ARG A 215 6.10 -17.35 15.07
CA ARG A 215 6.01 -18.49 15.98
C ARG A 215 5.39 -19.68 15.28
N ASP A 216 6.18 -20.70 15.00
CA ASP A 216 5.72 -21.88 14.25
C ASP A 216 4.62 -22.63 15.02
N ASP A 217 4.70 -22.72 16.36
CA ASP A 217 3.66 -23.30 17.21
C ASP A 217 2.30 -22.57 17.08
N VAL A 218 2.33 -21.26 16.98
CA VAL A 218 1.13 -20.43 16.79
C VAL A 218 0.59 -20.55 15.37
N LEU A 219 1.47 -20.52 14.36
CA LEU A 219 1.10 -20.67 12.95
C LEU A 219 0.45 -22.04 12.69
N GLU A 220 1.00 -23.11 13.25
CA GLU A 220 0.43 -24.46 13.18
C GLU A 220 -0.95 -24.50 13.85
N ARG A 221 -1.07 -23.99 15.08
CA ARG A 221 -2.32 -23.96 15.83
C ARG A 221 -3.46 -23.28 15.07
N VAL A 222 -3.18 -22.22 14.35
CA VAL A 222 -4.19 -21.48 13.57
C VAL A 222 -4.37 -22.02 12.14
N GLY A 223 -3.71 -23.12 11.78
CA GLY A 223 -3.83 -23.77 10.47
C GLY A 223 -3.22 -22.95 9.34
N ARG A 224 -2.10 -22.27 9.59
CA ARG A 224 -1.49 -21.38 8.60
C ARG A 224 -0.68 -22.12 7.53
N ALA A 225 -0.22 -23.33 7.82
CA ALA A 225 0.53 -24.23 6.93
C ALA A 225 1.76 -23.60 6.25
N HIS A 226 2.44 -22.68 6.92
CA HIS A 226 3.79 -22.21 6.66
C HIS A 226 4.44 -21.83 7.98
N GLY A 227 5.76 -21.85 8.06
CA GLY A 227 6.52 -21.44 9.22
C GLY A 227 7.35 -20.17 8.97
N ALA A 228 8.15 -19.80 9.94
CA ALA A 228 9.05 -18.65 9.86
C ALA A 228 10.09 -18.81 8.73
N ALA A 229 10.55 -20.03 8.46
CA ALA A 229 11.53 -20.32 7.42
C ALA A 229 11.06 -19.87 6.02
N GLU A 230 9.78 -20.09 5.69
CA GLU A 230 9.17 -19.61 4.44
C GLU A 230 9.14 -18.09 4.39
N VAL A 231 8.94 -17.40 5.51
CA VAL A 231 8.95 -15.94 5.58
C VAL A 231 10.34 -15.40 5.24
N PHE A 232 11.40 -15.98 5.80
CA PHE A 232 12.79 -15.59 5.51
C PHE A 232 13.15 -15.79 4.04
N ARG A 233 12.82 -16.96 3.48
CA ARG A 233 13.05 -17.29 2.07
C ARG A 233 12.30 -16.33 1.16
N ALA A 234 10.99 -16.17 1.33
CA ALA A 234 10.14 -15.31 0.49
C ALA A 234 10.60 -13.85 0.53
N SER A 235 11.04 -13.38 1.69
CA SER A 235 11.54 -12.01 1.86
C SER A 235 12.81 -11.75 1.05
N ARG A 236 13.76 -12.66 1.09
CA ARG A 236 15.01 -12.59 0.33
C ARG A 236 14.71 -12.66 -1.18
N GLU A 237 13.96 -13.66 -1.61
CA GLU A 237 13.67 -13.86 -3.03
C GLU A 237 12.90 -12.70 -3.66
N ALA A 238 11.91 -12.14 -2.97
CA ALA A 238 11.16 -11.00 -3.46
C ALA A 238 12.04 -9.74 -3.57
N ARG A 239 12.85 -9.46 -2.55
CA ARG A 239 13.73 -8.29 -2.55
C ARG A 239 14.83 -8.34 -3.58
N ASP A 240 15.49 -9.50 -3.73
CA ASP A 240 16.60 -9.65 -4.67
C ASP A 240 16.14 -9.67 -6.13
N ARG A 241 14.81 -9.75 -6.35
CA ARG A 241 14.15 -9.47 -7.63
C ARG A 241 13.58 -8.04 -7.71
N GLY A 242 13.97 -7.17 -6.79
CA GLY A 242 13.62 -5.75 -6.81
C GLY A 242 12.20 -5.40 -6.34
N LEU A 243 11.42 -6.33 -5.80
CA LEU A 243 10.08 -6.04 -5.31
C LEU A 243 10.09 -5.32 -3.96
N LYS A 244 9.14 -4.42 -3.75
CA LYS A 244 8.81 -3.91 -2.41
C LYS A 244 8.14 -4.99 -1.59
N LEU A 245 8.42 -4.99 -0.28
CA LEU A 245 7.97 -6.03 0.63
C LEU A 245 7.12 -5.44 1.76
N GLY A 246 5.87 -5.91 1.89
CA GLY A 246 4.99 -5.60 3.01
C GLY A 246 4.65 -6.84 3.81
N TYR A 247 4.57 -6.73 5.15
CA TYR A 247 4.10 -7.81 6.01
C TYR A 247 2.74 -7.47 6.61
N HIS A 248 1.86 -8.48 6.66
CA HIS A 248 0.67 -8.46 7.49
C HIS A 248 0.99 -9.22 8.77
N LEU A 249 0.73 -8.60 9.91
CA LEU A 249 0.90 -9.18 11.24
C LEU A 249 -0.45 -9.20 11.94
N MET A 250 -0.75 -10.32 12.59
CA MET A 250 -1.94 -10.48 13.40
C MET A 250 -1.56 -10.52 14.88
N LEU A 251 -2.08 -9.57 15.66
CA LEU A 251 -1.76 -9.41 17.06
C LEU A 251 -2.79 -10.15 17.93
N GLY A 252 -2.33 -10.91 18.90
CA GLY A 252 -3.18 -11.68 19.81
C GLY A 252 -3.80 -12.91 19.16
N LEU A 253 -3.08 -13.62 18.30
CA LEU A 253 -3.47 -14.95 17.84
C LEU A 253 -3.53 -15.94 19.02
N PRO A 254 -4.30 -17.05 18.93
CA PRO A 254 -4.28 -18.11 19.94
C PRO A 254 -2.86 -18.56 20.27
N GLY A 255 -2.46 -18.45 21.55
CA GLY A 255 -1.10 -18.73 21.99
C GLY A 255 -0.17 -17.52 22.06
N MET A 256 -0.62 -16.34 21.60
CA MET A 256 0.10 -15.08 21.76
C MET A 256 -0.39 -14.28 22.97
N ASP A 257 0.52 -13.48 23.52
CA ASP A 257 0.26 -12.43 24.48
C ASP A 257 0.96 -11.12 24.06
N PRO A 258 0.71 -9.98 24.72
CA PRO A 258 1.31 -8.70 24.32
C PRO A 258 2.84 -8.66 24.39
N ALA A 259 3.47 -9.49 25.22
CA ALA A 259 4.93 -9.56 25.30
C ALA A 259 5.51 -10.32 24.11
N ARG A 260 4.94 -11.48 23.78
CA ARG A 260 5.32 -12.29 22.61
C ARG A 260 5.08 -11.53 21.30
N ASP A 261 3.94 -10.82 21.16
CA ASP A 261 3.67 -9.98 19.98
C ASP A 261 4.69 -8.85 19.82
N LEU A 262 5.10 -8.22 20.92
CA LEU A 262 6.10 -7.16 20.89
C LEU A 262 7.49 -7.71 20.53
N GLU A 263 7.88 -8.84 21.08
CA GLU A 263 9.15 -9.53 20.78
C GLU A 263 9.22 -9.90 19.29
N ASP A 264 8.16 -10.52 18.74
CA ASP A 264 8.07 -10.83 17.30
C ASP A 264 8.17 -9.57 16.44
N PHE A 265 7.48 -8.49 16.85
CA PHE A 265 7.56 -7.21 16.14
C PHE A 265 8.98 -6.63 16.17
N GLU A 266 9.63 -6.61 17.34
CA GLU A 266 11.01 -6.13 17.48
C GLU A 266 11.96 -6.95 16.61
N ARG A 267 11.83 -8.27 16.60
CA ARG A 267 12.58 -9.15 15.71
C ARG A 267 12.32 -8.82 14.23
N ILE A 268 11.07 -8.66 13.80
CA ILE A 268 10.72 -8.34 12.43
C ILE A 268 11.37 -7.05 11.93
N VAL A 269 11.47 -6.03 12.77
CA VAL A 269 11.98 -4.72 12.35
C VAL A 269 13.50 -4.56 12.55
N SER A 270 14.15 -5.41 13.34
CA SER A 270 15.59 -5.33 13.66
C SER A 270 16.43 -6.45 13.08
N ASP A 271 15.84 -7.64 12.82
CA ASP A 271 16.57 -8.79 12.29
C ASP A 271 17.04 -8.51 10.84
N PRO A 272 18.37 -8.59 10.57
CA PRO A 272 18.93 -8.42 9.23
C PRO A 272 18.36 -9.37 8.16
N ALA A 273 17.80 -10.50 8.57
CA ALA A 273 17.17 -11.43 7.64
C ALA A 273 15.75 -11.01 7.20
N LEU A 274 15.14 -10.03 7.88
CA LEU A 274 13.76 -9.56 7.68
C LEU A 274 13.70 -8.09 7.27
N SER A 275 13.33 -7.20 8.19
CA SER A 275 13.23 -5.73 8.03
C SER A 275 12.37 -5.28 6.82
N PRO A 276 11.03 -5.53 6.79
CA PRO A 276 10.17 -5.21 5.65
C PRO A 276 10.12 -3.70 5.35
N ASP A 277 9.70 -3.35 4.13
CA ASP A 277 9.50 -1.95 3.73
C ASP A 277 8.22 -1.36 4.36
N MET A 278 7.22 -2.22 4.56
CA MET A 278 5.87 -1.82 5.00
C MET A 278 5.27 -2.84 5.95
N LEU A 279 4.42 -2.35 6.86
CA LEU A 279 3.68 -3.18 7.82
C LEU A 279 2.20 -2.84 7.81
N LYS A 280 1.37 -3.88 7.92
CA LYS A 280 -0.03 -3.80 8.33
C LYS A 280 -0.16 -4.57 9.66
N LEU A 281 -0.67 -3.90 10.69
CA LEU A 281 -0.81 -4.45 12.03
C LEU A 281 -2.31 -4.65 12.32
N TYR A 282 -2.73 -5.89 12.51
CA TYR A 282 -4.13 -6.23 12.67
C TYR A 282 -4.39 -6.95 13.99
N PRO A 283 -5.03 -6.31 14.98
CA PRO A 283 -5.56 -7.07 16.10
C PRO A 283 -6.47 -8.21 15.62
N THR A 284 -6.31 -9.38 16.20
CA THR A 284 -7.14 -10.53 15.90
C THR A 284 -8.57 -10.27 16.35
N LEU A 285 -9.52 -10.51 15.46
CA LEU A 285 -10.94 -10.32 15.70
C LEU A 285 -11.63 -11.67 15.68
N VAL A 286 -12.55 -11.87 16.61
CA VAL A 286 -13.45 -13.03 16.61
C VAL A 286 -14.63 -12.70 15.71
N LEU A 287 -14.80 -13.47 14.65
CA LEU A 287 -15.87 -13.30 13.67
C LEU A 287 -16.75 -14.55 13.67
N PRO A 288 -18.08 -14.43 13.53
CA PRO A 288 -18.97 -15.57 13.38
C PRO A 288 -18.51 -16.53 12.29
N ASP A 289 -18.89 -17.79 12.40
CA ASP A 289 -18.61 -18.87 11.43
C ASP A 289 -17.11 -19.15 11.20
N THR A 290 -16.26 -18.82 12.18
CA THR A 290 -14.84 -19.18 12.21
C THR A 290 -14.56 -20.20 13.31
N ALA A 291 -13.52 -21.02 13.13
CA ALA A 291 -13.08 -21.93 14.19
C ALA A 291 -12.69 -21.17 15.47
N LEU A 292 -12.11 -19.98 15.32
CA LEU A 292 -11.76 -19.10 16.42
C LEU A 292 -12.99 -18.60 17.21
N HIS A 293 -14.15 -18.46 16.55
CA HIS A 293 -15.39 -18.12 17.24
C HIS A 293 -15.86 -19.25 18.16
N ALA A 294 -15.75 -20.50 17.70
CA ALA A 294 -16.05 -21.65 18.54
C ALA A 294 -15.14 -21.70 19.78
N GLU A 295 -13.81 -21.52 19.60
CA GLU A 295 -12.87 -21.46 20.74
C GLU A 295 -13.20 -20.33 21.72
N PHE A 296 -13.64 -19.18 21.22
CA PHE A 296 -14.07 -18.06 22.04
C PHE A 296 -15.33 -18.38 22.87
N VAL A 297 -16.34 -18.97 22.24
CA VAL A 297 -17.60 -19.35 22.93
C VAL A 297 -17.33 -20.41 24.01
N GLU A 298 -16.41 -21.32 23.75
CA GLU A 298 -15.98 -22.36 24.70
C GLU A 298 -15.02 -21.86 25.78
N GLY A 299 -14.62 -20.58 25.77
CA GLY A 299 -13.72 -19.97 26.74
C GLY A 299 -12.24 -20.38 26.57
N ARG A 300 -11.87 -21.01 25.44
CA ARG A 300 -10.52 -21.45 25.13
C ARG A 300 -9.64 -20.36 24.48
N TYR A 301 -10.26 -19.27 24.05
CA TYR A 301 -9.59 -18.11 23.46
C TYR A 301 -10.22 -16.80 23.94
N THR A 302 -9.38 -15.81 24.24
CA THR A 302 -9.80 -14.43 24.56
C THR A 302 -9.02 -13.45 23.69
N PRO A 303 -9.67 -12.64 22.83
CA PRO A 303 -9.01 -11.64 22.03
C PRO A 303 -8.57 -10.44 22.90
N TYR A 304 -7.60 -9.66 22.41
CA TYR A 304 -7.25 -8.40 23.09
C TYR A 304 -8.43 -7.43 23.12
N ASP A 305 -8.62 -6.77 24.23
CA ASP A 305 -9.48 -5.60 24.33
C ASP A 305 -8.83 -4.37 23.67
N THR A 306 -9.58 -3.29 23.60
CA THR A 306 -9.12 -2.06 22.96
C THR A 306 -7.92 -1.45 23.68
N GLU A 307 -7.90 -1.47 25.00
CA GLU A 307 -6.84 -0.87 25.80
C GLU A 307 -5.51 -1.60 25.65
N THR A 308 -5.55 -2.91 25.75
CA THR A 308 -4.38 -3.79 25.50
C THR A 308 -3.81 -3.59 24.11
N ALA A 309 -4.68 -3.57 23.07
CA ALA A 309 -4.26 -3.32 21.69
C ALA A 309 -3.64 -1.93 21.50
N VAL A 310 -4.20 -0.89 22.14
CA VAL A 310 -3.68 0.49 22.07
C VAL A 310 -2.30 0.58 22.70
N ARG A 311 -2.10 0.02 23.92
CA ARG A 311 -0.80 0.02 24.61
C ARG A 311 0.24 -0.75 23.81
N LEU A 312 -0.09 -1.93 23.31
CA LEU A 312 0.82 -2.73 22.48
C LEU A 312 1.23 -1.97 21.20
N LEU A 313 0.27 -1.41 20.47
CA LEU A 313 0.52 -0.64 19.26
C LEU A 313 1.35 0.62 19.51
N ALA A 314 1.15 1.30 20.64
CA ALA A 314 1.97 2.45 21.03
C ALA A 314 3.43 2.02 21.22
N ARG A 315 3.69 0.94 21.96
CA ARG A 315 5.03 0.36 22.17
C ARG A 315 5.71 -0.08 20.86
N MET A 316 4.97 -0.74 19.96
CA MET A 316 5.46 -1.11 18.63
C MET A 316 5.82 0.13 17.78
N LYS A 317 4.95 1.16 17.79
CA LYS A 317 5.17 2.39 17.02
C LYS A 317 6.35 3.22 17.52
N ALA A 318 6.69 3.15 18.81
CA ALA A 318 7.87 3.80 19.38
C ALA A 318 9.18 3.18 18.86
N ARG A 319 9.17 1.88 18.54
CA ARG A 319 10.34 1.09 18.12
C ARG A 319 10.55 1.01 16.61
N ILE A 320 9.61 1.55 15.82
CA ILE A 320 9.65 1.40 14.36
C ILE A 320 10.82 2.18 13.73
N PRO A 321 11.66 1.55 12.90
CA PRO A 321 12.69 2.24 12.13
C PRO A 321 12.13 3.29 11.16
N PRO A 322 12.87 4.39 10.91
CA PRO A 322 12.38 5.51 10.11
C PRO A 322 12.16 5.20 8.63
N TRP A 323 12.71 4.11 8.11
CA TRP A 323 12.51 3.65 6.73
C TRP A 323 11.32 2.71 6.56
N ILE A 324 10.73 2.16 7.63
CA ILE A 324 9.56 1.28 7.54
C ILE A 324 8.27 2.12 7.59
N ARG A 325 7.30 1.75 6.73
CA ARG A 325 5.99 2.40 6.68
C ARG A 325 4.92 1.52 7.34
N ILE A 326 4.35 1.95 8.46
CA ILE A 326 3.10 1.33 8.96
C ILE A 326 1.94 1.83 8.10
N GLN A 327 1.55 1.02 7.11
CA GLN A 327 0.50 1.37 6.16
C GLN A 327 -0.87 1.42 6.82
N ARG A 328 -1.18 0.38 7.59
CA ARG A 328 -2.51 0.19 8.16
C ARG A 328 -2.43 -0.38 9.56
N ILE A 329 -3.34 0.04 10.41
CA ILE A 329 -3.64 -0.54 11.70
C ILE A 329 -5.13 -0.81 11.68
N GLN A 330 -5.54 -2.08 11.88
CA GLN A 330 -6.92 -2.55 11.82
C GLN A 330 -7.45 -2.81 10.40
N ARG A 331 -8.35 -3.79 10.30
CA ARG A 331 -9.08 -4.19 9.09
C ARG A 331 -10.36 -3.37 8.91
N ASP A 332 -10.88 -3.30 7.67
CA ASP A 332 -12.15 -2.61 7.36
C ASP A 332 -13.37 -3.53 7.58
N ILE A 333 -13.40 -4.26 8.70
CA ILE A 333 -14.53 -5.11 9.06
C ILE A 333 -15.56 -4.26 9.80
N PRO A 334 -16.85 -4.27 9.38
CA PRO A 334 -17.90 -3.58 10.10
C PRO A 334 -18.01 -4.04 11.55
N ALA A 335 -18.10 -3.08 12.50
CA ALA A 335 -18.10 -3.38 13.93
C ALA A 335 -19.23 -4.34 14.36
N ARG A 336 -20.37 -4.37 13.64
CA ARG A 336 -21.49 -5.27 13.90
C ARG A 336 -21.18 -6.75 13.64
N LEU A 337 -20.17 -7.04 12.83
CA LEU A 337 -19.72 -8.41 12.53
C LEU A 337 -18.69 -8.93 13.53
N ILE A 338 -18.20 -8.08 14.43
CA ILE A 338 -17.16 -8.46 15.39
C ILE A 338 -17.84 -8.98 16.64
N ALA A 339 -17.77 -10.29 16.86
CA ALA A 339 -18.30 -10.93 18.07
C ALA A 339 -17.47 -10.51 19.31
N ALA A 340 -16.13 -10.57 19.21
CA ALA A 340 -15.22 -10.12 20.27
C ALA A 340 -13.92 -9.54 19.69
N GLY A 341 -13.21 -8.73 20.50
CA GLY A 341 -12.00 -8.01 20.12
C GLY A 341 -12.24 -6.52 19.85
N VAL A 342 -11.30 -5.87 19.16
CA VAL A 342 -11.30 -4.42 18.97
C VAL A 342 -12.35 -3.98 17.94
N ARG A 343 -13.36 -3.23 18.37
CA ARG A 343 -14.43 -2.69 17.50
C ARG A 343 -14.19 -1.25 17.02
N HIS A 344 -13.22 -0.54 17.57
CA HIS A 344 -12.96 0.87 17.29
C HIS A 344 -12.22 1.08 15.96
N GLY A 345 -12.79 1.86 15.04
CA GLY A 345 -12.21 2.15 13.71
C GLY A 345 -11.05 3.16 13.72
N ASN A 346 -10.74 3.79 14.84
CA ASN A 346 -9.72 4.84 14.99
C ASN A 346 -8.49 4.42 15.83
N LEU A 347 -8.20 3.13 15.89
CA LEU A 347 -7.15 2.55 16.73
C LEU A 347 -5.77 3.20 16.55
N ARG A 348 -5.44 3.64 15.32
CA ARG A 348 -4.21 4.39 15.05
C ARG A 348 -4.14 5.71 15.83
N GLN A 349 -5.23 6.47 15.87
CA GLN A 349 -5.30 7.75 16.60
C GLN A 349 -5.18 7.51 18.09
N MET A 350 -5.84 6.48 18.61
CA MET A 350 -5.75 6.10 20.03
C MET A 350 -4.31 5.73 20.40
N ALA A 351 -3.61 4.91 19.60
CA ALA A 351 -2.22 4.56 19.85
C ALA A 351 -1.27 5.78 19.77
N ILE A 352 -1.53 6.75 18.88
CA ILE A 352 -0.75 8.00 18.81
C ILE A 352 -1.00 8.86 20.05
N ALA A 353 -2.25 8.95 20.52
CA ALA A 353 -2.57 9.68 21.74
C ALA A 353 -1.93 9.04 22.98
N GLU A 354 -1.87 7.71 23.04
CA GLU A 354 -1.16 6.97 24.10
C GLU A 354 0.33 7.29 24.11
N MET A 355 0.98 7.27 22.94
CA MET A 355 2.40 7.65 22.81
C MET A 355 2.65 9.09 23.27
N ALA A 356 1.74 10.03 22.94
CA ALA A 356 1.89 11.43 23.35
C ALA A 356 1.86 11.59 24.87
N ARG A 357 1.07 10.77 25.60
CA ARG A 357 1.02 10.78 27.07
C ARG A 357 2.34 10.32 27.71
N SER A 358 3.06 9.42 27.05
CA SER A 358 4.40 8.95 27.49
C SER A 358 5.57 9.76 26.90
N GLY A 359 5.29 10.88 26.20
CA GLY A 359 6.33 11.70 25.57
C GLY A 359 6.98 11.05 24.34
N GLU A 360 6.42 9.95 23.86
CA GLU A 360 6.95 9.20 22.71
C GLU A 360 6.33 9.66 21.39
N ARG A 361 7.03 9.41 20.29
CA ARG A 361 6.53 9.70 18.93
C ARG A 361 6.86 8.59 17.93
N CYS A 362 5.95 8.33 17.02
CA CYS A 362 6.17 7.37 15.95
C CYS A 362 7.09 7.94 14.87
N ARG A 363 8.17 7.24 14.55
CA ARG A 363 9.13 7.60 13.50
C ARG A 363 8.90 6.89 12.18
N CYS A 364 7.83 6.07 12.03
CA CYS A 364 7.57 5.39 10.77
C CYS A 364 7.42 6.39 9.61
N LEU A 365 7.79 5.97 8.40
CA LEU A 365 7.75 6.80 7.20
C LEU A 365 6.39 7.48 6.97
N ARG A 366 5.25 6.78 7.25
CA ARG A 366 3.91 7.38 7.15
C ARG A 366 3.70 8.56 8.08
N CYS A 367 4.19 8.49 9.32
CA CYS A 367 4.02 9.58 10.30
C CYS A 367 4.92 10.78 10.00
N ARG A 368 5.95 10.58 9.18
CA ARG A 368 6.94 11.58 8.79
C ARG A 368 6.70 12.20 7.42
N GLU A 369 5.77 11.69 6.60
CA GLU A 369 5.50 12.28 5.28
C GLU A 369 4.94 13.71 5.40
N VAL A 370 5.44 14.63 4.55
CA VAL A 370 5.12 16.07 4.58
C VAL A 370 3.62 16.38 4.56
N GLY A 371 2.78 15.56 3.94
CA GLY A 371 1.34 15.75 3.95
C GLY A 371 0.68 15.49 5.32
N ARG A 372 1.40 14.87 6.29
CA ARG A 372 0.91 14.53 7.63
C ARG A 372 1.66 15.22 8.74
N ARG A 373 2.87 15.66 8.45
CA ARG A 373 3.72 16.40 9.38
C ARG A 373 3.84 17.83 8.88
N PRO A 374 3.36 18.80 9.64
CA PRO A 374 3.49 20.21 9.27
C PRO A 374 4.95 20.61 9.12
N VAL A 375 5.26 21.36 8.08
CA VAL A 375 6.56 22.01 7.84
C VAL A 375 6.30 23.49 7.56
N ALA A 376 7.24 24.35 7.95
CA ALA A 376 7.14 25.76 7.69
C ALA A 376 7.14 26.04 6.17
N PRO A 377 6.43 27.06 5.68
CA PRO A 377 6.55 27.49 4.30
C PRO A 377 8.03 27.83 3.97
N GLY A 378 8.54 27.29 2.86
CA GLY A 378 9.93 27.51 2.47
C GLY A 378 10.98 26.65 3.19
N ALA A 379 10.55 25.72 4.04
CA ALA A 379 11.47 24.80 4.73
C ALA A 379 12.41 24.09 3.75
N ALA A 380 13.70 24.06 4.11
CA ALA A 380 14.72 23.35 3.37
C ALA A 380 14.69 21.86 3.69
N PHE A 381 14.88 21.02 2.66
CA PHE A 381 15.03 19.58 2.81
C PHE A 381 16.47 19.20 2.48
N VAL A 382 17.07 18.39 3.34
CA VAL A 382 18.44 17.90 3.19
C VAL A 382 18.45 16.41 2.86
N PRO A 383 19.45 15.93 2.07
CA PRO A 383 19.59 14.51 1.79
C PRO A 383 20.04 13.75 3.04
N VAL A 384 19.36 12.66 3.34
CA VAL A 384 19.70 11.74 4.42
C VAL A 384 19.86 10.34 3.85
N GLU A 385 20.96 9.67 4.21
CA GLU A 385 21.27 8.30 3.80
C GLU A 385 21.28 7.38 5.02
N ARG A 386 20.56 6.25 4.94
CA ARG A 386 20.57 5.19 5.95
C ARG A 386 20.86 3.85 5.28
N ARG A 387 21.86 3.15 5.79
CA ARG A 387 22.26 1.83 5.32
C ARG A 387 21.89 0.80 6.37
N TYR A 388 21.29 -0.30 5.95
CA TYR A 388 20.93 -1.39 6.84
C TYR A 388 20.90 -2.73 6.09
N PRO A 389 21.31 -3.82 6.75
CA PRO A 389 21.16 -5.15 6.19
C PRO A 389 19.68 -5.56 6.20
N ALA A 390 19.22 -6.23 5.14
CA ALA A 390 17.87 -6.77 5.07
C ALA A 390 17.80 -7.95 4.12
N SER A 391 17.21 -9.06 4.57
CA SER A 391 17.00 -10.27 3.77
C SER A 391 18.26 -10.73 3.02
N GLY A 392 19.41 -10.76 3.70
CA GLY A 392 20.70 -11.21 3.15
C GLY A 392 21.43 -10.22 2.22
N GLY A 393 20.86 -9.07 1.91
CA GLY A 393 21.47 -8.01 1.11
C GLY A 393 21.58 -6.70 1.85
N LEU A 394 22.08 -5.65 1.18
CA LEU A 394 22.20 -4.30 1.73
C LEU A 394 21.12 -3.39 1.17
N GLU A 395 20.37 -2.74 2.04
CA GLU A 395 19.42 -1.68 1.69
C GLU A 395 20.02 -0.30 1.97
N ILE A 396 19.83 0.63 1.05
CA ILE A 396 20.17 2.04 1.23
C ILE A 396 18.87 2.84 1.06
N PHE A 397 18.44 3.46 2.14
CA PHE A 397 17.29 4.35 2.17
C PHE A 397 17.76 5.79 2.05
N LEU A 398 17.55 6.38 0.88
CA LEU A 398 17.81 7.78 0.60
C LEU A 398 16.54 8.58 0.81
N SER A 399 16.60 9.69 1.52
CA SER A 399 15.46 10.56 1.75
C SER A 399 15.83 12.03 1.76
N GLU A 400 14.86 12.88 1.44
CA GLU A 400 14.93 14.33 1.57
C GLU A 400 14.12 14.72 2.80
N GLU A 401 14.78 15.14 3.86
CA GLU A 401 14.19 15.35 5.19
C GLU A 401 14.35 16.79 5.66
N GLU A 402 13.32 17.34 6.30
CA GLU A 402 13.41 18.63 7.00
C GLU A 402 14.04 18.41 8.37
N PRO A 403 15.19 19.07 8.69
CA PRO A 403 15.99 18.77 9.88
C PRO A 403 15.24 18.92 11.21
N GLY A 404 14.39 19.95 11.36
CA GLY A 404 13.71 20.24 12.61
C GLY A 404 12.58 19.27 12.94
N SER A 405 11.73 18.97 11.96
CA SER A 405 10.57 18.09 12.13
C SER A 405 10.81 16.64 11.73
N GLU A 406 11.92 16.33 11.06
CA GLU A 406 12.19 15.06 10.37
C GLU A 406 11.13 14.71 9.30
N ALA A 407 10.40 15.70 8.78
CA ALA A 407 9.40 15.47 7.74
C ALA A 407 10.08 15.03 6.44
N VAL A 408 9.52 14.03 5.77
CA VAL A 408 10.07 13.45 4.54
C VAL A 408 9.29 13.98 3.34
N ALA A 409 10.00 14.63 2.40
CA ALA A 409 9.42 15.12 1.13
C ALA A 409 9.56 14.10 -0.02
N GLY A 410 10.55 13.22 0.03
CA GLY A 410 10.75 12.17 -0.95
C GLY A 410 11.75 11.15 -0.46
N PHE A 411 11.73 9.96 -1.04
CA PHE A 411 12.68 8.90 -0.69
C PHE A 411 12.90 7.94 -1.86
N LEU A 412 14.01 7.20 -1.76
CA LEU A 412 14.37 6.12 -2.68
C LEU A 412 14.92 4.94 -1.88
N ARG A 413 14.58 3.71 -2.31
CA ARG A 413 15.14 2.45 -1.80
C ARG A 413 16.05 1.85 -2.85
N LEU A 414 17.34 1.82 -2.56
CA LEU A 414 18.35 1.15 -3.37
C LEU A 414 18.75 -0.14 -2.65
N ARG A 415 18.77 -1.26 -3.38
CA ARG A 415 19.22 -2.55 -2.86
C ARG A 415 20.45 -3.03 -3.60
N PHE A 416 21.41 -3.53 -2.85
CA PHE A 416 22.45 -4.43 -3.32
C PHE A 416 21.99 -5.85 -2.96
N PRO A 417 21.63 -6.68 -3.98
CA PRO A 417 21.07 -8.00 -3.73
C PRO A 417 22.04 -8.94 -3.04
N SER A 418 21.51 -9.98 -2.37
CA SER A 418 22.30 -11.06 -1.82
C SER A 418 22.94 -11.89 -2.97
N PRO A 419 24.22 -12.23 -2.89
CA PRO A 419 24.86 -13.09 -3.87
C PRO A 419 24.32 -14.54 -3.83
N GLU A 420 23.63 -14.92 -2.75
CA GLU A 420 23.11 -16.27 -2.55
C GLU A 420 21.75 -16.52 -3.23
N THR A 421 21.07 -15.48 -3.73
CA THR A 421 19.72 -15.64 -4.29
C THR A 421 19.76 -16.14 -5.72
N VAL A 422 19.33 -17.37 -5.92
CA VAL A 422 19.17 -17.95 -7.25
C VAL A 422 18.09 -17.21 -8.05
N GLY A 423 18.44 -16.73 -9.24
CA GLY A 423 17.54 -15.95 -10.10
C GLY A 423 17.23 -14.53 -9.60
N GLY A 424 17.97 -14.05 -8.61
CA GLY A 424 17.99 -12.64 -8.21
C GLY A 424 18.78 -11.77 -9.21
N LEU A 425 18.68 -10.45 -9.05
CA LEU A 425 19.47 -9.52 -9.84
C LEU A 425 20.93 -9.53 -9.38
N ALA A 426 21.85 -9.53 -10.35
CA ALA A 426 23.29 -9.50 -10.08
C ALA A 426 23.86 -8.08 -9.90
N ALA A 427 23.02 -7.06 -9.92
CA ALA A 427 23.43 -5.67 -9.83
C ALA A 427 22.42 -4.86 -8.98
N PRO A 428 22.81 -3.66 -8.49
CA PRO A 428 21.94 -2.83 -7.68
C PRO A 428 20.62 -2.52 -8.35
N VAL A 429 19.55 -2.47 -7.55
CA VAL A 429 18.19 -2.18 -8.03
C VAL A 429 17.49 -1.13 -7.18
N ILE A 430 16.91 -0.15 -7.85
CA ILE A 430 15.98 0.80 -7.25
C ILE A 430 14.61 0.11 -7.14
N ARG A 431 14.18 -0.14 -5.90
CA ARG A 431 12.92 -0.84 -5.61
C ARG A 431 11.73 0.13 -5.41
N GLU A 432 12.02 1.35 -4.99
CA GLU A 432 11.02 2.40 -4.82
C GLU A 432 11.65 3.78 -5.00
N LEU A 433 10.96 4.67 -5.69
CA LEU A 433 11.22 6.11 -5.71
C LEU A 433 9.87 6.81 -5.54
N LYS A 434 9.73 7.62 -4.50
CA LYS A 434 8.48 8.30 -4.20
C LYS A 434 8.72 9.74 -3.73
N VAL A 435 8.02 10.68 -4.35
CA VAL A 435 7.94 12.07 -3.88
C VAL A 435 6.57 12.27 -3.25
N LEU A 436 6.57 12.67 -1.99
CA LEU A 436 5.42 12.75 -1.10
C LEU A 436 4.74 14.12 -1.18
N GLY A 437 3.55 14.20 -0.61
CA GLY A 437 2.70 15.40 -0.60
C GLY A 437 1.48 15.26 -1.49
N PRO A 438 0.64 16.29 -1.59
CA PRO A 438 -0.53 16.29 -2.45
C PRO A 438 -0.17 15.92 -3.90
N GLU A 439 -1.04 15.15 -4.56
CA GLU A 439 -0.81 14.77 -5.95
C GLU A 439 -0.86 16.01 -6.84
N VAL A 440 0.18 16.17 -7.67
CA VAL A 440 0.22 17.12 -8.79
C VAL A 440 0.15 16.30 -10.07
N ALA A 441 -0.77 16.63 -10.97
CA ALA A 441 -0.96 15.88 -12.20
C ALA A 441 0.32 15.86 -13.06
N ILE A 442 0.50 14.78 -13.81
CA ILE A 442 1.68 14.60 -14.67
C ILE A 442 1.70 15.73 -15.72
N GLY A 443 2.85 16.38 -15.87
CA GLY A 443 3.05 17.52 -16.81
C GLY A 443 2.73 18.89 -16.21
N LEU A 444 2.08 18.97 -15.04
CA LEU A 444 1.81 20.25 -14.38
C LEU A 444 2.91 20.61 -13.38
N ARG A 445 3.10 21.91 -13.18
CA ARG A 445 3.95 22.44 -12.10
C ARG A 445 3.08 22.84 -10.91
N PRO A 446 3.56 22.64 -9.67
CA PRO A 446 2.81 23.05 -8.49
C PRO A 446 2.66 24.57 -8.47
N THR A 447 1.46 25.06 -8.20
CA THR A 447 1.17 26.48 -7.99
C THR A 447 1.05 26.74 -6.47
N GLY A 448 1.83 27.70 -5.95
CA GLY A 448 1.78 28.18 -4.56
C GLY A 448 2.80 27.52 -3.61
N ALA A 449 2.99 28.15 -2.45
CA ALA A 449 3.99 27.78 -1.44
C ALA A 449 3.65 26.47 -0.67
N THR A 450 2.41 26.02 -0.72
CA THR A 450 1.91 24.86 0.02
C THR A 450 2.09 23.51 -0.69
N SER A 451 2.50 23.51 -1.95
CA SER A 451 2.70 22.30 -2.75
C SER A 451 4.08 21.69 -2.45
N ALA A 452 4.16 20.99 -1.35
CA ALA A 452 5.39 20.33 -0.94
C ALA A 452 5.77 19.19 -1.92
N GLY A 453 6.94 19.26 -2.49
CA GLY A 453 7.72 18.13 -2.99
C GLY A 453 7.56 17.77 -4.46
N GLN A 454 6.38 17.48 -4.99
CA GLN A 454 6.23 16.95 -6.35
C GLN A 454 6.64 17.98 -7.44
N HIS A 455 7.28 17.49 -8.51
CA HIS A 455 7.77 18.30 -9.67
C HIS A 455 8.81 19.40 -9.35
N ARG A 456 9.55 19.29 -8.21
CA ARG A 456 10.64 20.19 -7.80
C ARG A 456 12.05 19.59 -7.95
N GLY A 457 12.20 18.55 -8.75
CA GLY A 457 13.50 17.91 -8.99
C GLY A 457 13.96 16.90 -7.93
N LEU A 458 13.21 16.71 -6.81
CA LEU A 458 13.56 15.77 -5.73
C LEU A 458 13.82 14.36 -6.24
N GLY A 459 12.94 13.83 -7.11
CA GLY A 459 13.13 12.50 -7.68
C GLY A 459 14.40 12.35 -8.48
N GLY A 460 14.79 13.38 -9.23
CA GLY A 460 16.05 13.40 -10.00
C GLY A 460 17.29 13.40 -9.10
N ARG A 461 17.28 14.18 -8.00
CA ARG A 461 18.40 14.19 -7.03
C ARG A 461 18.57 12.84 -6.34
N LEU A 462 17.48 12.23 -5.88
CA LEU A 462 17.51 10.90 -5.27
C LEU A 462 18.02 9.84 -6.25
N LEU A 463 17.60 9.92 -7.52
CA LEU A 463 18.04 8.99 -8.57
C LEU A 463 19.54 9.17 -8.88
N ALA A 464 20.01 10.40 -8.99
CA ALA A 464 21.42 10.71 -9.22
C ALA A 464 22.30 10.20 -8.06
N ARG A 465 21.88 10.38 -6.80
CA ARG A 465 22.62 9.85 -5.64
C ARG A 465 22.66 8.32 -5.64
N ALA A 466 21.55 7.65 -5.97
CA ALA A 466 21.51 6.19 -6.07
C ALA A 466 22.47 5.67 -7.16
N ALA A 467 22.53 6.35 -8.31
CA ALA A 467 23.45 6.01 -9.39
C ALA A 467 24.92 6.21 -8.98
N ALA A 468 25.23 7.31 -8.30
CA ALA A 468 26.57 7.57 -7.77
C ALA A 468 27.01 6.48 -6.79
N ILE A 469 26.16 6.11 -5.83
CA ILE A 469 26.43 5.04 -4.85
C ILE A 469 26.68 3.69 -5.56
N ALA A 470 25.88 3.36 -6.57
CA ALA A 470 26.08 2.12 -7.33
C ALA A 470 27.41 2.13 -8.11
N ALA A 471 27.78 3.26 -8.71
CA ALA A 471 29.06 3.42 -9.44
C ALA A 471 30.27 3.41 -8.49
N GLU A 472 30.19 4.10 -7.33
CA GLU A 472 31.18 4.09 -6.25
C GLU A 472 31.45 2.65 -5.74
N ALA A 473 30.42 1.82 -5.69
CA ALA A 473 30.53 0.39 -5.36
C ALA A 473 31.03 -0.49 -6.52
N GLY A 474 31.46 0.10 -7.63
CA GLY A 474 32.04 -0.63 -8.77
C GLY A 474 31.05 -1.16 -9.81
N HIS A 475 29.74 -0.96 -9.61
CA HIS A 475 28.73 -1.44 -10.55
C HIS A 475 28.67 -0.57 -11.81
N ARG A 476 28.39 -1.22 -12.95
CA ARG A 476 28.22 -0.57 -14.27
C ARG A 476 26.79 -0.61 -14.77
N ARG A 477 25.90 -1.18 -13.99
CA ARG A 477 24.47 -1.32 -14.31
C ARG A 477 23.66 -0.99 -13.08
N LEU A 478 22.54 -0.31 -13.28
CA LEU A 478 21.57 0.00 -12.25
C LEU A 478 20.17 -0.36 -12.75
N PHE A 479 19.53 -1.27 -12.07
CA PHE A 479 18.17 -1.68 -12.37
C PHE A 479 17.14 -0.82 -11.65
N VAL A 480 15.92 -0.79 -12.16
CA VAL A 480 14.75 -0.27 -11.46
C VAL A 480 13.53 -1.15 -11.71
N THR A 481 12.84 -1.54 -10.63
CA THR A 481 11.52 -2.15 -10.70
C THR A 481 10.48 -1.05 -10.85
N SER A 482 10.27 -0.61 -12.09
CA SER A 482 9.35 0.48 -12.37
C SER A 482 7.93 -0.04 -12.60
N ALA A 483 6.94 0.63 -12.03
CA ALA A 483 5.57 0.43 -12.48
C ALA A 483 5.42 0.92 -13.92
N VAL A 484 4.51 0.30 -14.66
CA VAL A 484 4.32 0.54 -16.09
C VAL A 484 4.15 2.03 -16.41
N GLY A 485 3.27 2.72 -15.69
CA GLY A 485 3.01 4.15 -15.92
C GLY A 485 4.16 5.09 -15.52
N THR A 486 5.22 4.58 -14.86
CA THR A 486 6.41 5.36 -14.49
C THR A 486 7.59 5.12 -15.44
N ARG A 487 7.52 4.17 -16.36
CA ARG A 487 8.61 3.88 -17.31
C ARG A 487 9.06 5.10 -18.11
N PRO A 488 8.16 5.97 -18.64
CA PRO A 488 8.58 7.19 -19.34
C PRO A 488 9.41 8.15 -18.48
N TYR A 489 9.16 8.20 -17.16
CA TYR A 489 9.97 9.01 -16.25
C TYR A 489 11.43 8.54 -16.22
N TYR A 490 11.67 7.23 -16.07
CA TYR A 490 13.03 6.67 -15.99
C TYR A 490 13.76 6.73 -17.34
N ARG A 491 13.06 6.59 -18.47
CA ARG A 491 13.66 6.74 -19.81
C ARG A 491 14.33 8.11 -20.02
N ARG A 492 13.85 9.16 -19.37
CA ARG A 492 14.50 10.50 -19.39
C ARG A 492 15.87 10.50 -18.73
N PHE A 493 16.17 9.55 -17.88
CA PHE A 493 17.46 9.35 -17.21
C PHE A 493 18.30 8.24 -17.86
N GLY A 494 17.98 7.87 -19.12
CA GLY A 494 18.75 6.89 -19.88
C GLY A 494 18.48 5.43 -19.55
N PHE A 495 17.41 5.14 -18.78
CA PHE A 495 16.99 3.76 -18.57
C PHE A 495 16.28 3.19 -19.79
N PHE A 496 16.54 1.94 -20.14
CA PHE A 496 15.92 1.21 -21.23
C PHE A 496 15.35 -0.14 -20.73
N PRO A 497 14.36 -0.72 -21.44
CA PRO A 497 13.75 -1.98 -21.03
C PRO A 497 14.72 -3.18 -21.11
N GLU A 498 14.68 -4.02 -20.07
CA GLU A 498 15.35 -5.32 -20.04
C GLU A 498 14.51 -6.30 -19.22
N GLY A 499 13.82 -7.20 -19.89
CA GLY A 499 12.82 -8.06 -19.26
C GLY A 499 11.74 -7.23 -18.54
N PRO A 500 11.39 -7.57 -17.29
CA PRO A 500 10.39 -6.82 -16.53
C PRO A 500 10.93 -5.51 -15.93
N TYR A 501 12.22 -5.22 -16.07
CA TYR A 501 12.88 -4.06 -15.47
C TYR A 501 13.17 -2.98 -16.50
N LEU A 502 13.59 -1.83 -15.99
CA LEU A 502 14.39 -0.89 -16.75
C LEU A 502 15.81 -0.87 -16.18
N VAL A 503 16.81 -0.69 -17.06
CA VAL A 503 18.23 -0.68 -16.69
C VAL A 503 18.94 0.55 -17.24
N ALA A 504 19.86 1.12 -16.49
CA ALA A 504 20.77 2.15 -16.96
C ALA A 504 22.21 1.63 -16.94
N SER A 505 22.98 1.97 -17.96
CA SER A 505 24.44 1.85 -17.93
C SER A 505 25.01 2.98 -17.10
N LEU A 506 25.91 2.66 -16.16
CA LEU A 506 26.55 3.63 -15.29
C LEU A 506 27.96 3.96 -15.80
N PRO A 507 28.23 5.20 -16.19
CA PRO A 507 29.59 5.72 -16.37
C PRO A 507 30.39 5.61 -15.06
N ARG A 508 31.73 5.73 -15.14
CA ARG A 508 32.61 5.67 -13.94
C ARG A 508 32.30 6.75 -12.90
N ASP A 509 31.83 7.92 -13.34
CA ASP A 509 31.44 9.04 -12.49
C ASP A 509 30.00 8.93 -11.94
N GLY A 510 29.27 7.85 -12.27
CA GLY A 510 27.90 7.61 -11.81
C GLY A 510 26.85 8.56 -12.35
N ARG A 511 27.18 9.42 -13.31
CA ARG A 511 26.24 10.40 -13.87
C ARG A 511 25.28 9.74 -14.83
N LEU A 512 24.00 9.83 -14.54
CA LEU A 512 22.94 9.40 -15.47
C LEU A 512 22.75 10.45 -16.56
N PRO A 513 22.63 10.03 -17.83
CA PRO A 513 22.32 10.97 -18.92
C PRO A 513 20.92 11.54 -18.73
N MET A 514 20.81 12.87 -18.60
CA MET A 514 19.51 13.55 -18.64
C MET A 514 19.13 13.84 -20.09
N ARG A 515 18.05 13.22 -20.59
CA ARG A 515 17.45 13.60 -21.87
C ARG A 515 16.41 14.70 -21.63
N PRO A 516 16.31 15.70 -22.50
CA PRO A 516 15.23 16.68 -22.42
C PRO A 516 13.86 15.99 -22.45
N ALA A 517 12.88 16.63 -21.81
CA ALA A 517 11.52 16.10 -21.68
C ALA A 517 10.76 16.15 -23.01
#